data_93c9a1caa01b6bd0e81ac7f13189e0aa
#
_entry.id   93c9a1caa01b6bd0e81ac7f13189e0aa
#
_cell.length_a   1.000
_cell.length_b   1.000
_cell.length_c   1.000
_cell.angle_alpha   90.00
_cell.angle_beta   90.00
_cell.angle_gamma   90.00
#
_symmetry.space_group_name_H-M   'P 1'
#
loop_
_entity.id
_entity.type
_entity.pdbx_description
1 polymer ?
#
loop_
_entity_poly.entity_id
_entity_poly.type
_entity_poly.pdbx_seq_one_letter_code
_entity_poly.pdbx_strand_id
1 'polypeptide(L)'
;MAMDTSGKEKEALQLLAEADKKVRGSQGFFSGLFGGGSSRVEEACDIYARAANMFKMAKNWSAAGNAFCQAAQLHLQLQNKHDAAMSFVDAGNAFKKADPQEAINCLLRSIEIYTDMGRFTIAAKHHITIAEIYETELVDIEKAIAHYEQAADYYKGEESNSSANKCLLKVATYAAQLEQYQKAIEIYEQLAIQKYEEMFPAFSDSRECKLVKKLLDAHEEQNIDSYTESVKEYDSISRLDQWLTTMLLRIKKTIQGEEEDLR
;
A
#
# COMPACT_ATOMS: atom_id res chain seq x y z
N MET A 1 -1.05 -36.57 -15.40
CA MET A 1 -0.78 -35.20 -14.97
C MET A 1 0.72 -34.86 -14.88
N ALA A 2 1.61 -35.70 -14.38
CA ALA A 2 3.05 -35.42 -14.28
C ALA A 2 3.80 -35.26 -15.63
N MET A 3 3.40 -35.94 -16.67
CA MET A 3 4.01 -35.86 -18.02
C MET A 3 3.82 -34.48 -18.69
N ASP A 4 2.69 -33.82 -18.48
CA ASP A 4 2.38 -32.52 -19.10
C ASP A 4 3.18 -31.38 -18.48
N THR A 5 3.46 -31.47 -17.19
CA THR A 5 4.25 -30.45 -16.44
C THR A 5 5.71 -30.44 -16.88
N SER A 6 6.33 -31.60 -17.08
CA SER A 6 7.73 -31.70 -17.56
C SER A 6 7.88 -31.24 -19.02
N GLY A 7 6.87 -31.47 -19.86
CA GLY A 7 6.87 -30.98 -21.25
C GLY A 7 6.82 -29.45 -21.30
N LYS A 8 5.96 -28.82 -20.48
CA LYS A 8 5.84 -27.37 -20.40
C LYS A 8 7.09 -26.69 -19.86
N GLU A 9 7.73 -27.31 -18.86
CA GLU A 9 9.00 -26.78 -18.30
C GLU A 9 10.14 -26.83 -19.32
N LYS A 10 10.23 -27.93 -20.09
CA LYS A 10 11.22 -28.05 -21.17
C LYS A 10 11.00 -27.01 -22.26
N GLU A 11 9.74 -26.78 -22.67
CA GLU A 11 9.39 -25.74 -23.64
C GLU A 11 9.73 -24.35 -23.11
N ALA A 12 9.45 -24.05 -21.83
CA ALA A 12 9.81 -22.79 -21.18
C ALA A 12 11.33 -22.55 -21.21
N LEU A 13 12.13 -23.58 -20.91
CA LEU A 13 13.60 -23.48 -20.97
C LEU A 13 14.11 -23.24 -22.40
N GLN A 14 13.47 -23.79 -23.43
CA GLN A 14 13.80 -23.51 -24.82
C GLN A 14 13.49 -22.06 -25.19
N LEU A 15 12.35 -21.53 -24.75
CA LEU A 15 11.98 -20.13 -24.94
C LEU A 15 12.96 -19.19 -24.22
N LEU A 16 13.40 -19.50 -23.00
CA LEU A 16 14.42 -18.72 -22.32
C LEU A 16 15.73 -18.67 -23.11
N ALA A 17 16.20 -19.80 -23.60
CA ALA A 17 17.42 -19.85 -24.42
C ALA A 17 17.27 -19.06 -25.74
N GLU A 18 16.08 -19.05 -26.34
CA GLU A 18 15.78 -18.24 -27.53
C GLU A 18 15.82 -16.74 -27.20
N ALA A 19 15.17 -16.32 -26.09
CA ALA A 19 15.19 -14.93 -25.64
C ALA A 19 16.61 -14.44 -25.36
N ASP A 20 17.39 -15.22 -24.61
CA ASP A 20 18.79 -14.91 -24.30
C ASP A 20 19.62 -14.73 -25.57
N LYS A 21 19.42 -15.58 -26.57
CA LYS A 21 20.11 -15.47 -27.86
C LYS A 21 19.77 -14.17 -28.59
N LYS A 22 18.49 -13.77 -28.57
CA LYS A 22 18.04 -12.50 -29.19
C LYS A 22 18.65 -11.29 -28.46
N VAL A 23 18.70 -11.29 -27.13
CA VAL A 23 19.32 -10.23 -26.33
C VAL A 23 20.81 -10.11 -26.64
N ARG A 24 21.56 -11.22 -26.64
CA ARG A 24 22.99 -11.21 -27.00
C ARG A 24 23.21 -10.71 -28.45
N GLY A 25 22.35 -11.10 -29.37
CA GLY A 25 22.43 -10.66 -30.76
C GLY A 25 22.10 -9.17 -30.98
N SER A 26 21.37 -8.55 -30.04
CA SER A 26 21.07 -7.11 -30.08
C SER A 26 22.21 -6.24 -29.53
N GLN A 27 23.12 -6.77 -28.74
CA GLN A 27 24.28 -6.08 -28.15
C GLN A 27 25.51 -6.06 -29.07
N GLY A 28 25.46 -6.71 -30.24
CA GLY A 28 26.56 -6.75 -31.19
C GLY A 28 26.83 -5.37 -31.82
N PHE A 29 28.12 -5.09 -32.08
CA PHE A 29 28.64 -3.81 -32.59
C PHE A 29 27.93 -3.30 -33.87
N PHE A 30 27.31 -4.17 -34.67
CA PHE A 30 26.60 -3.84 -35.91
C PHE A 30 25.11 -3.51 -35.76
N SER A 31 24.49 -3.80 -34.60
CA SER A 31 23.04 -3.59 -34.41
C SER A 31 22.67 -2.12 -34.20
N GLY A 32 23.60 -1.29 -33.75
CA GLY A 32 23.41 0.15 -33.57
C GLY A 32 23.36 0.95 -34.89
N LEU A 33 23.87 0.40 -35.99
CA LEU A 33 23.97 1.13 -37.29
C LEU A 33 22.69 1.01 -38.16
N PHE A 34 21.83 0.02 -37.92
CA PHE A 34 20.68 -0.30 -38.77
C PHE A 34 19.31 -0.34 -38.09
N GLY A 35 19.16 0.18 -36.86
CA GLY A 35 17.85 0.26 -36.19
C GLY A 35 17.21 -1.08 -35.78
N GLY A 36 17.88 -2.21 -36.02
CA GLY A 36 17.33 -3.56 -35.73
C GLY A 36 17.51 -4.04 -34.30
N GLY A 37 18.17 -3.27 -33.43
CA GLY A 37 18.44 -3.66 -32.04
C GLY A 37 17.18 -3.61 -31.16
N SER A 38 16.37 -2.56 -31.31
CA SER A 38 15.15 -2.36 -30.52
C SER A 38 14.11 -3.45 -30.78
N SER A 39 13.84 -3.78 -32.06
CA SER A 39 12.89 -4.82 -32.44
C SER A 39 13.26 -6.21 -31.89
N ARG A 40 14.56 -6.54 -31.85
CA ARG A 40 15.03 -7.82 -31.27
C ARG A 40 14.84 -7.86 -29.74
N VAL A 41 15.02 -6.72 -29.08
CA VAL A 41 14.78 -6.60 -27.63
C VAL A 41 13.29 -6.69 -27.34
N GLU A 42 12.42 -6.07 -28.12
CA GLU A 42 10.96 -6.21 -28.01
C GLU A 42 10.51 -7.66 -28.18
N GLU A 43 11.01 -8.34 -29.23
CA GLU A 43 10.74 -9.76 -29.41
C GLU A 43 11.24 -10.63 -28.23
N ALA A 44 12.39 -10.28 -27.65
CA ALA A 44 12.90 -10.98 -26.48
C ALA A 44 11.99 -10.79 -25.25
N CYS A 45 11.42 -9.59 -25.04
CA CYS A 45 10.43 -9.35 -23.97
C CYS A 45 9.23 -10.30 -24.10
N ASP A 46 8.67 -10.41 -25.31
CA ASP A 46 7.54 -11.30 -25.58
C ASP A 46 7.88 -12.78 -25.33
N ILE A 47 9.08 -13.21 -25.72
CA ILE A 47 9.53 -14.57 -25.51
C ILE A 47 9.73 -14.86 -24.02
N TYR A 48 10.34 -13.94 -23.25
CA TYR A 48 10.46 -14.08 -21.79
C TYR A 48 9.11 -14.17 -21.12
N ALA A 49 8.13 -13.33 -21.51
CA ALA A 49 6.78 -13.36 -20.96
C ALA A 49 6.07 -14.70 -21.28
N ARG A 50 6.26 -15.24 -22.49
CA ARG A 50 5.74 -16.56 -22.86
C ARG A 50 6.40 -17.67 -22.05
N ALA A 51 7.72 -17.65 -21.89
CA ALA A 51 8.47 -18.58 -21.06
C ALA A 51 7.96 -18.55 -19.60
N ALA A 52 7.78 -17.34 -19.04
CA ALA A 52 7.24 -17.15 -17.71
C ALA A 52 5.84 -17.80 -17.55
N ASN A 53 4.95 -17.60 -18.52
CA ASN A 53 3.62 -18.21 -18.49
C ASN A 53 3.68 -19.75 -18.61
N MET A 54 4.62 -20.29 -19.37
CA MET A 54 4.85 -21.74 -19.44
C MET A 54 5.33 -22.30 -18.09
N PHE A 55 6.26 -21.60 -17.42
CA PHE A 55 6.68 -21.96 -16.06
C PHE A 55 5.53 -21.86 -15.04
N LYS A 56 4.65 -20.87 -15.13
CA LYS A 56 3.43 -20.80 -14.30
C LYS A 56 2.54 -22.04 -14.52
N MET A 57 2.34 -22.45 -15.77
CA MET A 57 1.58 -23.67 -16.08
C MET A 57 2.26 -24.94 -15.55
N ALA A 58 3.60 -24.95 -15.52
CA ALA A 58 4.40 -26.01 -14.91
C ALA A 58 4.47 -25.92 -13.38
N LYS A 59 3.87 -24.88 -12.76
CA LYS A 59 3.95 -24.57 -11.32
C LYS A 59 5.38 -24.26 -10.82
N ASN A 60 6.29 -23.94 -11.73
CA ASN A 60 7.63 -23.47 -11.38
C ASN A 60 7.60 -21.95 -11.19
N TRP A 61 7.10 -21.52 -10.00
CA TRP A 61 6.80 -20.14 -9.70
C TRP A 61 8.05 -19.25 -9.66
N SER A 62 9.15 -19.77 -9.13
CA SER A 62 10.42 -19.04 -9.07
C SER A 62 10.99 -18.78 -10.47
N ALA A 63 10.98 -19.78 -11.35
CA ALA A 63 11.43 -19.61 -12.73
C ALA A 63 10.53 -18.64 -13.50
N ALA A 64 9.21 -18.70 -13.26
CA ALA A 64 8.26 -17.75 -13.83
C ALA A 64 8.56 -16.30 -13.40
N GLY A 65 8.77 -16.08 -12.10
CA GLY A 65 9.13 -14.77 -11.55
C GLY A 65 10.41 -14.23 -12.16
N ASN A 66 11.46 -15.05 -12.23
CA ASN A 66 12.73 -14.68 -12.86
C ASN A 66 12.57 -14.28 -14.34
N ALA A 67 11.79 -15.04 -15.11
CA ALA A 67 11.57 -14.73 -16.53
C ALA A 67 10.80 -13.41 -16.71
N PHE A 68 9.79 -13.12 -15.89
CA PHE A 68 9.11 -11.83 -15.88
C PHE A 68 10.05 -10.68 -15.48
N CYS A 69 10.96 -10.88 -14.52
CA CYS A 69 11.97 -9.87 -14.17
C CYS A 69 12.89 -9.57 -15.34
N GLN A 70 13.29 -10.57 -16.13
CA GLN A 70 14.09 -10.34 -17.35
C GLN A 70 13.31 -9.50 -18.36
N ALA A 71 12.04 -9.82 -18.61
CA ALA A 71 11.18 -9.01 -19.48
C ALA A 71 11.07 -7.57 -18.96
N ALA A 72 10.85 -7.38 -17.64
CA ALA A 72 10.76 -6.06 -17.04
C ALA A 72 12.03 -5.21 -17.25
N GLN A 73 13.20 -5.80 -17.06
CA GLN A 73 14.48 -5.12 -17.27
C GLN A 73 14.69 -4.69 -18.75
N LEU A 74 14.28 -5.53 -19.69
CA LEU A 74 14.36 -5.19 -21.11
C LEU A 74 13.37 -4.07 -21.46
N HIS A 75 12.17 -4.09 -20.93
CA HIS A 75 11.22 -2.99 -21.08
C HIS A 75 11.77 -1.66 -20.54
N LEU A 76 12.50 -1.68 -19.41
CA LEU A 76 13.20 -0.47 -18.92
C LEU A 76 14.27 0.01 -19.88
N GLN A 77 15.06 -0.89 -20.50
CA GLN A 77 16.04 -0.53 -21.52
C GLN A 77 15.39 0.12 -22.75
N LEU A 78 14.20 -0.33 -23.12
CA LEU A 78 13.38 0.24 -24.19
C LEU A 78 12.65 1.53 -23.76
N GLN A 79 12.83 2.00 -22.52
CA GLN A 79 12.11 3.13 -21.92
C GLN A 79 10.59 2.93 -21.89
N ASN A 80 10.13 1.69 -22.00
CA ASN A 80 8.72 1.32 -21.85
C ASN A 80 8.41 1.08 -20.38
N LYS A 81 8.25 2.18 -19.62
CA LYS A 81 8.03 2.15 -18.17
C LYS A 81 6.76 1.39 -17.78
N HIS A 82 5.68 1.53 -18.54
CA HIS A 82 4.42 0.88 -18.24
C HIS A 82 4.54 -0.66 -18.27
N ASP A 83 5.07 -1.20 -19.36
CA ASP A 83 5.20 -2.66 -19.51
C ASP A 83 6.27 -3.24 -18.56
N ALA A 84 7.30 -2.44 -18.24
CA ALA A 84 8.26 -2.80 -17.20
C ALA A 84 7.58 -2.95 -15.83
N ALA A 85 6.77 -1.98 -15.42
CA ALA A 85 6.04 -2.04 -14.16
C ALA A 85 5.08 -3.23 -14.12
N MET A 86 4.34 -3.48 -15.20
CA MET A 86 3.44 -4.64 -15.31
C MET A 86 4.20 -5.96 -15.21
N SER A 87 5.34 -6.09 -15.88
CA SER A 87 6.16 -7.30 -15.82
C SER A 87 6.73 -7.55 -14.41
N PHE A 88 7.09 -6.49 -13.66
CA PHE A 88 7.45 -6.62 -12.25
C PHE A 88 6.27 -7.04 -11.38
N VAL A 89 5.04 -6.57 -11.64
CA VAL A 89 3.84 -7.06 -10.96
C VAL A 89 3.61 -8.54 -11.22
N ASP A 90 3.74 -8.97 -12.48
CA ASP A 90 3.60 -10.38 -12.86
C ASP A 90 4.66 -11.26 -12.19
N ALA A 91 5.90 -10.77 -12.10
CA ALA A 91 6.97 -11.41 -11.34
C ALA A 91 6.60 -11.54 -9.85
N GLY A 92 6.15 -10.46 -9.23
CA GLY A 92 5.70 -10.44 -7.83
C GLY A 92 4.56 -11.44 -7.57
N ASN A 93 3.58 -11.50 -8.47
CA ASN A 93 2.47 -12.45 -8.38
C ASN A 93 2.92 -13.92 -8.53
N ALA A 94 3.95 -14.18 -9.31
CA ALA A 94 4.55 -15.50 -9.41
C ALA A 94 5.34 -15.84 -8.14
N PHE A 95 6.24 -14.97 -7.72
CA PHE A 95 7.05 -15.16 -6.50
C PHE A 95 6.22 -15.29 -5.22
N LYS A 96 5.06 -14.64 -5.13
CA LYS A 96 4.17 -14.76 -3.96
C LYS A 96 3.88 -16.22 -3.58
N LYS A 97 3.97 -17.17 -4.54
CA LYS A 97 3.74 -18.59 -4.33
C LYS A 97 5.01 -19.40 -4.02
N ALA A 98 6.17 -18.80 -4.08
CA ALA A 98 7.45 -19.50 -3.92
C ALA A 98 8.39 -18.78 -2.95
N ASP A 99 8.48 -17.46 -3.03
CA ASP A 99 9.36 -16.61 -2.25
C ASP A 99 8.67 -15.26 -1.98
N PRO A 100 7.99 -15.12 -0.84
CA PRO A 100 7.28 -13.89 -0.48
C PRO A 100 8.19 -12.65 -0.45
N GLN A 101 9.48 -12.80 -0.08
CA GLN A 101 10.40 -11.66 -0.04
C GLN A 101 10.75 -11.17 -1.45
N GLU A 102 10.99 -12.08 -2.40
CA GLU A 102 11.21 -11.71 -3.80
C GLU A 102 9.95 -11.12 -4.43
N ALA A 103 8.76 -11.57 -4.03
CA ALA A 103 7.50 -10.94 -4.44
C ALA A 103 7.45 -9.46 -4.01
N ILE A 104 7.81 -9.15 -2.78
CA ILE A 104 7.87 -7.78 -2.26
C ILE A 104 8.90 -6.97 -3.04
N ASN A 105 10.09 -7.50 -3.29
CA ASN A 105 11.13 -6.80 -4.05
C ASN A 105 10.64 -6.41 -5.46
N CYS A 106 9.97 -7.30 -6.16
CA CYS A 106 9.38 -7.02 -7.47
C CYS A 106 8.27 -5.97 -7.41
N LEU A 107 7.38 -6.07 -6.43
CA LEU A 107 6.29 -5.10 -6.25
C LEU A 107 6.82 -3.71 -5.89
N LEU A 108 7.87 -3.59 -5.08
CA LEU A 108 8.53 -2.31 -4.79
C LEU A 108 9.11 -1.67 -6.04
N ARG A 109 9.74 -2.43 -6.93
CA ARG A 109 10.22 -1.93 -8.22
C ARG A 109 9.08 -1.41 -9.10
N SER A 110 7.96 -2.11 -9.11
CA SER A 110 6.76 -1.67 -9.81
C SER A 110 6.20 -0.37 -9.22
N ILE A 111 6.13 -0.25 -7.89
CA ILE A 111 5.68 0.96 -7.19
C ILE A 111 6.55 2.14 -7.55
N GLU A 112 7.88 1.99 -7.52
CA GLU A 112 8.82 3.04 -7.91
C GLU A 112 8.51 3.57 -9.32
N ILE A 113 8.31 2.68 -10.27
CA ILE A 113 7.99 3.07 -11.66
C ILE A 113 6.62 3.77 -11.74
N TYR A 114 5.58 3.24 -11.08
CA TYR A 114 4.26 3.85 -11.10
C TYR A 114 4.22 5.21 -10.41
N THR A 115 4.96 5.41 -9.33
CA THR A 115 5.08 6.73 -8.68
C THR A 115 5.81 7.73 -9.56
N ASP A 116 6.88 7.33 -10.25
CA ASP A 116 7.57 8.14 -11.25
C ASP A 116 6.67 8.55 -12.42
N MET A 117 5.66 7.74 -12.72
CA MET A 117 4.65 8.01 -13.76
C MET A 117 3.45 8.81 -13.22
N GLY A 118 3.44 9.19 -11.95
CA GLY A 118 2.29 9.85 -11.31
C GLY A 118 1.06 8.95 -11.14
N ARG A 119 1.25 7.62 -11.12
CA ARG A 119 0.16 6.64 -11.01
C ARG A 119 -0.03 6.17 -9.57
N PHE A 120 -0.29 7.12 -8.65
CA PHE A 120 -0.34 6.87 -7.20
C PHE A 120 -1.42 5.89 -6.77
N THR A 121 -2.59 5.90 -7.40
CA THR A 121 -3.65 4.91 -7.11
C THR A 121 -3.21 3.47 -7.39
N ILE A 122 -2.40 3.25 -8.43
CA ILE A 122 -1.89 1.91 -8.75
C ILE A 122 -0.79 1.53 -7.75
N ALA A 123 0.10 2.45 -7.44
CA ALA A 123 1.12 2.25 -6.42
C ALA A 123 0.51 1.90 -5.05
N ALA A 124 -0.57 2.57 -4.64
CA ALA A 124 -1.32 2.27 -3.42
C ALA A 124 -1.83 0.82 -3.38
N LYS A 125 -2.39 0.33 -4.47
CA LYS A 125 -2.86 -1.08 -4.57
C LYS A 125 -1.72 -2.08 -4.35
N HIS A 126 -0.53 -1.78 -4.89
CA HIS A 126 0.63 -2.66 -4.70
C HIS A 126 1.20 -2.57 -3.29
N HIS A 127 1.14 -1.41 -2.63
CA HIS A 127 1.44 -1.30 -1.21
C HIS A 127 0.50 -2.17 -0.36
N ILE A 128 -0.81 -2.19 -0.66
CA ILE A 128 -1.76 -3.09 0.02
C ILE A 128 -1.35 -4.55 -0.20
N THR A 129 -1.00 -4.94 -1.42
CA THR A 129 -0.55 -6.31 -1.70
C THR A 129 0.71 -6.69 -0.89
N ILE A 130 1.67 -5.77 -0.76
CA ILE A 130 2.86 -5.98 0.08
C ILE A 130 2.45 -6.09 1.56
N ALA A 131 1.56 -5.23 2.05
CA ALA A 131 1.05 -5.31 3.42
C ALA A 131 0.39 -6.66 3.71
N GLU A 132 -0.42 -7.17 2.78
CA GLU A 132 -1.04 -8.50 2.88
C GLU A 132 0.00 -9.63 2.91
N ILE A 133 1.10 -9.53 2.16
CA ILE A 133 2.19 -10.52 2.21
C ILE A 133 2.87 -10.49 3.59
N TYR A 134 3.14 -9.32 4.15
CA TYR A 134 3.69 -9.20 5.50
C TYR A 134 2.71 -9.69 6.57
N GLU A 135 1.41 -9.45 6.38
CA GLU A 135 0.34 -9.89 7.29
C GLU A 135 0.22 -11.42 7.32
N THR A 136 0.24 -12.08 6.16
CA THR A 136 -0.16 -13.50 6.05
C THR A 136 1.01 -14.47 5.89
N GLU A 137 2.06 -14.08 5.17
CA GLU A 137 3.16 -14.98 4.81
C GLU A 137 4.38 -14.79 5.72
N LEU A 138 4.76 -13.55 5.99
CA LEU A 138 5.96 -13.22 6.77
C LEU A 138 5.64 -12.91 8.23
N VAL A 139 4.37 -12.70 8.58
CA VAL A 139 3.88 -12.40 9.92
C VAL A 139 4.65 -11.24 10.58
N ASP A 140 4.90 -10.19 9.81
CA ASP A 140 5.54 -8.95 10.26
C ASP A 140 4.51 -7.81 10.23
N ILE A 141 3.75 -7.67 11.32
CA ILE A 141 2.63 -6.74 11.41
C ILE A 141 3.08 -5.28 11.38
N GLU A 142 4.27 -4.96 11.91
CA GLU A 142 4.81 -3.60 11.86
C GLU A 142 5.06 -3.13 10.42
N LYS A 143 5.65 -3.99 9.59
CA LYS A 143 5.84 -3.71 8.17
C LYS A 143 4.51 -3.68 7.41
N ALA A 144 3.55 -4.53 7.76
CA ALA A 144 2.21 -4.47 7.19
C ALA A 144 1.55 -3.11 7.46
N ILE A 145 1.62 -2.61 8.70
CA ILE A 145 1.14 -1.27 9.07
C ILE A 145 1.79 -0.21 8.19
N ALA A 146 3.12 -0.19 8.07
CA ALA A 146 3.83 0.83 7.30
C ALA A 146 3.36 0.87 5.83
N HIS A 147 3.12 -0.28 5.21
CA HIS A 147 2.62 -0.34 3.84
C HIS A 147 1.14 0.04 3.71
N TYR A 148 0.29 -0.28 4.68
CA TYR A 148 -1.10 0.22 4.72
C TYR A 148 -1.16 1.73 4.89
N GLU A 149 -0.30 2.32 5.71
CA GLU A 149 -0.19 3.78 5.87
C GLU A 149 0.23 4.45 4.57
N GLN A 150 1.25 3.92 3.90
CA GLN A 150 1.69 4.46 2.61
C GLN A 150 0.60 4.38 1.54
N ALA A 151 -0.17 3.28 1.51
CA ALA A 151 -1.31 3.16 0.63
C ALA A 151 -2.41 4.19 0.95
N ALA A 152 -2.69 4.42 2.24
CA ALA A 152 -3.65 5.42 2.67
C ALA A 152 -3.24 6.83 2.25
N ASP A 153 -1.96 7.18 2.38
CA ASP A 153 -1.44 8.49 1.98
C ASP A 153 -1.58 8.72 0.48
N TYR A 154 -1.24 7.73 -0.34
CA TYR A 154 -1.45 7.82 -1.79
C TYR A 154 -2.93 7.98 -2.15
N TYR A 155 -3.83 7.23 -1.51
CA TYR A 155 -5.26 7.37 -1.75
C TYR A 155 -5.80 8.73 -1.29
N LYS A 156 -5.31 9.29 -0.19
CA LYS A 156 -5.68 10.64 0.26
C LYS A 156 -5.25 11.70 -0.75
N GLY A 157 -4.02 11.60 -1.27
CA GLY A 157 -3.52 12.49 -2.31
C GLY A 157 -4.32 12.45 -3.61
N GLU A 158 -4.95 11.32 -3.92
CA GLU A 158 -5.84 11.12 -5.06
C GLU A 158 -7.33 11.33 -4.71
N GLU A 159 -7.63 11.95 -3.56
CA GLU A 159 -8.99 12.21 -3.05
C GLU A 159 -9.88 10.95 -2.94
N SER A 160 -9.27 9.76 -2.89
CA SER A 160 -9.96 8.47 -2.77
C SER A 160 -10.16 8.11 -1.29
N ASN A 161 -10.92 8.93 -0.56
CA ASN A 161 -11.09 8.82 0.89
C ASN A 161 -11.61 7.45 1.35
N SER A 162 -12.55 6.86 0.62
CA SER A 162 -13.08 5.53 0.97
C SER A 162 -12.01 4.43 0.96
N SER A 163 -11.08 4.49 0.00
CA SER A 163 -9.96 3.53 -0.08
C SER A 163 -8.91 3.81 1.00
N ALA A 164 -8.62 5.09 1.25
CA ALA A 164 -7.74 5.51 2.33
C ALA A 164 -8.26 5.03 3.70
N ASN A 165 -9.54 5.22 3.97
CA ASN A 165 -10.17 4.82 5.23
C ASN A 165 -10.13 3.31 5.45
N LYS A 166 -10.24 2.50 4.41
CA LYS A 166 -10.09 1.04 4.51
C LYS A 166 -8.67 0.66 4.95
N CYS A 167 -7.66 1.32 4.41
CA CYS A 167 -6.27 1.11 4.82
C CYS A 167 -6.04 1.55 6.26
N LEU A 168 -6.53 2.74 6.64
CA LEU A 168 -6.40 3.27 8.00
C LEU A 168 -7.12 2.40 9.03
N LEU A 169 -8.27 1.81 8.69
CA LEU A 169 -8.95 0.87 9.56
C LEU A 169 -8.10 -0.38 9.84
N LYS A 170 -7.39 -0.89 8.84
CA LYS A 170 -6.41 -1.96 9.01
C LYS A 170 -5.26 -1.53 9.93
N VAL A 171 -4.72 -0.32 9.72
CA VAL A 171 -3.67 0.25 10.57
C VAL A 171 -4.13 0.33 12.03
N ALA A 172 -5.32 0.89 12.30
CA ALA A 172 -5.84 1.00 13.66
C ALA A 172 -6.04 -0.36 14.32
N THR A 173 -6.56 -1.34 13.57
CA THR A 173 -6.75 -2.71 14.06
C THR A 173 -5.42 -3.34 14.47
N TYR A 174 -4.40 -3.24 13.63
CA TYR A 174 -3.09 -3.82 13.92
C TYR A 174 -2.31 -3.03 14.96
N ALA A 175 -2.43 -1.70 14.99
CA ALA A 175 -1.86 -0.88 16.05
C ALA A 175 -2.42 -1.30 17.44
N ALA A 176 -3.73 -1.54 17.52
CA ALA A 176 -4.33 -2.05 18.76
C ALA A 176 -3.80 -3.45 19.15
N GLN A 177 -3.58 -4.34 18.18
CA GLN A 177 -2.97 -5.67 18.43
C GLN A 177 -1.52 -5.58 18.94
N LEU A 178 -0.79 -4.55 18.50
CA LEU A 178 0.58 -4.27 18.96
C LEU A 178 0.62 -3.39 20.24
N GLU A 179 -0.51 -3.22 20.91
CA GLU A 179 -0.65 -2.39 22.10
C GLU A 179 -0.31 -0.89 21.88
N GLN A 180 -0.30 -0.45 20.63
CA GLN A 180 -0.15 0.95 20.25
C GLN A 180 -1.51 1.65 20.33
N TYR A 181 -2.10 1.67 21.52
CA TYR A 181 -3.50 2.08 21.74
C TYR A 181 -3.74 3.53 21.35
N GLN A 182 -2.80 4.43 21.64
CA GLN A 182 -2.94 5.84 21.29
C GLN A 182 -3.13 6.03 19.79
N LYS A 183 -2.25 5.44 19.00
CA LYS A 183 -2.33 5.45 17.52
C LYS A 183 -3.65 4.88 17.00
N ALA A 184 -4.10 3.78 17.59
CA ALA A 184 -5.37 3.15 17.21
C ALA A 184 -6.55 4.07 17.49
N ILE A 185 -6.58 4.71 18.67
CA ILE A 185 -7.64 5.63 19.10
C ILE A 185 -7.70 6.82 18.16
N GLU A 186 -6.59 7.50 17.89
CA GLU A 186 -6.52 8.66 17.00
C GLU A 186 -7.08 8.37 15.62
N ILE A 187 -6.71 7.22 15.04
CA ILE A 187 -7.23 6.81 13.73
C ILE A 187 -8.74 6.54 13.80
N TYR A 188 -9.23 5.80 14.81
CA TYR A 188 -10.66 5.53 14.92
C TYR A 188 -11.49 6.80 15.13
N GLU A 189 -11.00 7.76 15.91
CA GLU A 189 -11.66 9.05 16.14
C GLU A 189 -11.76 9.86 14.84
N GLN A 190 -10.67 9.96 14.07
CA GLN A 190 -10.67 10.63 12.78
C GLN A 190 -11.66 9.97 11.81
N LEU A 191 -11.65 8.63 11.72
CA LEU A 191 -12.57 7.89 10.85
C LEU A 191 -14.03 8.07 11.26
N ALA A 192 -14.31 8.13 12.57
CA ALA A 192 -15.65 8.34 13.09
C ALA A 192 -16.18 9.75 12.73
N ILE A 193 -15.37 10.79 12.94
CA ILE A 193 -15.74 12.17 12.59
C ILE A 193 -16.03 12.27 11.09
N GLN A 194 -15.12 11.78 10.25
CA GLN A 194 -15.31 11.81 8.80
C GLN A 194 -16.59 11.08 8.39
N LYS A 195 -16.88 9.95 9.02
CA LYS A 195 -18.11 9.21 8.76
C LYS A 195 -19.36 9.99 9.13
N TYR A 196 -19.35 10.71 10.25
CA TYR A 196 -20.47 11.57 10.65
C TYR A 196 -20.65 12.76 9.70
N GLU A 197 -19.56 13.38 9.25
CA GLU A 197 -19.59 14.46 8.27
C GLU A 197 -20.20 14.01 6.92
N GLU A 198 -19.82 12.80 6.46
CA GLU A 198 -20.37 12.21 5.23
C GLU A 198 -21.88 11.87 5.35
N MET A 199 -22.29 11.33 6.50
CA MET A 199 -23.69 10.94 6.73
C MET A 199 -24.60 12.12 6.99
N PHE A 200 -24.08 13.18 7.60
CA PHE A 200 -24.81 14.37 8.02
C PHE A 200 -24.05 15.64 7.61
N PRO A 201 -24.11 16.05 6.33
CA PRO A 201 -23.37 17.23 5.85
C PRO A 201 -23.58 18.49 6.68
N ALA A 202 -24.78 18.68 7.28
CA ALA A 202 -25.06 19.78 8.19
C ALA A 202 -24.24 19.71 9.49
N PHE A 203 -23.69 18.54 9.86
CA PHE A 203 -22.83 18.38 11.01
C PHE A 203 -21.47 19.05 10.79
N SER A 204 -20.91 19.02 9.59
CA SER A 204 -19.60 19.62 9.28
C SER A 204 -19.50 21.09 9.62
N ASP A 205 -20.60 21.83 9.41
CA ASP A 205 -20.69 23.25 9.70
C ASP A 205 -21.19 23.56 11.12
N SER A 206 -21.60 22.52 11.85
CA SER A 206 -22.17 22.66 13.18
C SER A 206 -21.12 23.12 14.20
N ARG A 207 -21.58 23.72 15.26
CA ARG A 207 -20.73 24.12 16.39
C ARG A 207 -20.23 22.92 17.17
N GLU A 208 -21.04 21.85 17.20
CA GLU A 208 -20.71 20.56 17.80
C GLU A 208 -19.52 19.91 17.11
N CYS A 209 -19.51 19.87 15.79
CA CYS A 209 -18.39 19.34 15.03
C CYS A 209 -17.10 20.13 15.27
N LYS A 210 -17.20 21.46 15.25
CA LYS A 210 -16.06 22.34 15.53
C LYS A 210 -15.53 22.15 16.96
N LEU A 211 -16.40 21.97 17.93
CA LEU A 211 -16.02 21.66 19.32
C LEU A 211 -15.27 20.33 19.37
N VAL A 212 -15.87 19.26 18.82
CA VAL A 212 -15.26 17.92 18.86
C VAL A 212 -13.86 17.94 18.24
N LYS A 213 -13.66 18.56 17.09
CA LYS A 213 -12.35 18.70 16.44
C LYS A 213 -11.34 19.41 17.35
N LYS A 214 -11.71 20.59 17.90
CA LYS A 214 -10.86 21.31 18.85
C LYS A 214 -10.49 20.50 20.10
N LEU A 215 -11.42 19.69 20.60
CA LEU A 215 -11.18 18.85 21.78
C LEU A 215 -10.24 17.68 21.46
N LEU A 216 -10.36 17.09 20.27
CA LEU A 216 -9.45 16.02 19.82
C LEU A 216 -8.04 16.56 19.61
N ASP A 217 -7.90 17.70 18.91
CA ASP A 217 -6.60 18.35 18.72
C ASP A 217 -5.94 18.66 20.08
N ALA A 218 -6.70 19.23 21.01
CA ALA A 218 -6.20 19.57 22.35
C ALA A 218 -5.84 18.30 23.18
N HIS A 219 -6.55 17.21 22.99
CA HIS A 219 -6.26 15.91 23.64
C HIS A 219 -4.99 15.29 23.05
N GLU A 220 -4.82 15.30 21.73
CA GLU A 220 -3.63 14.81 21.03
C GLU A 220 -2.37 15.61 21.45
N GLU A 221 -2.49 16.95 21.52
CA GLU A 221 -1.42 17.82 21.97
C GLU A 221 -1.18 17.81 23.48
N GLN A 222 -1.97 17.08 24.26
CA GLN A 222 -1.98 17.08 25.73
C GLN A 222 -2.11 18.51 26.31
N ASN A 223 -2.87 19.37 25.62
CA ASN A 223 -3.03 20.78 25.91
C ASN A 223 -4.32 21.07 26.69
N ILE A 224 -4.22 21.04 28.02
CA ILE A 224 -5.34 21.26 28.96
C ILE A 224 -5.98 22.63 28.81
N ASP A 225 -5.17 23.65 28.55
CA ASP A 225 -5.65 25.04 28.42
C ASP A 225 -6.51 25.19 27.17
N SER A 226 -6.02 24.67 26.02
CA SER A 226 -6.77 24.65 24.76
C SER A 226 -8.07 23.86 24.89
N TYR A 227 -8.02 22.69 25.56
CA TYR A 227 -9.20 21.88 25.86
C TYR A 227 -10.25 22.68 26.66
N THR A 228 -9.80 23.29 27.75
CA THR A 228 -10.67 24.03 28.67
C THR A 228 -11.28 25.27 28.00
N GLU A 229 -10.51 26.02 27.23
CA GLU A 229 -10.95 27.18 26.47
C GLU A 229 -12.04 26.80 25.44
N SER A 230 -11.82 25.73 24.70
CA SER A 230 -12.78 25.24 23.71
C SER A 230 -14.13 24.86 24.31
N VAL A 231 -14.12 24.20 25.48
CA VAL A 231 -15.36 23.88 26.22
C VAL A 231 -16.05 25.14 26.68
N LYS A 232 -15.33 26.10 27.26
CA LYS A 232 -15.89 27.37 27.73
C LYS A 232 -16.49 28.21 26.60
N GLU A 233 -15.77 28.30 25.48
CA GLU A 233 -16.25 29.00 24.26
C GLU A 233 -17.58 28.43 23.81
N TYR A 234 -17.69 27.10 23.71
CA TYR A 234 -18.92 26.44 23.33
C TYR A 234 -20.05 26.67 24.36
N ASP A 235 -19.79 26.46 25.66
CA ASP A 235 -20.76 26.59 26.72
C ASP A 235 -21.29 28.03 26.88
N SER A 236 -20.50 29.02 26.53
CA SER A 236 -20.90 30.44 26.56
C SER A 236 -22.08 30.78 25.64
N ILE A 237 -22.26 29.99 24.58
CA ILE A 237 -23.28 30.22 23.55
C ILE A 237 -24.37 29.13 23.56
N SER A 238 -23.94 27.87 23.71
CA SER A 238 -24.84 26.69 23.77
C SER A 238 -24.54 25.94 25.07
N ARG A 239 -25.38 26.14 26.09
CA ARG A 239 -25.17 25.50 27.39
C ARG A 239 -25.09 24.00 27.27
N LEU A 240 -24.00 23.44 27.79
CA LEU A 240 -23.81 22.01 27.97
C LEU A 240 -24.74 21.49 29.05
N ASP A 241 -25.36 20.35 28.83
CA ASP A 241 -26.08 19.65 29.88
C ASP A 241 -25.13 19.07 30.93
N GLN A 242 -25.68 18.62 32.06
CA GLN A 242 -24.91 18.13 33.20
C GLN A 242 -24.13 16.86 32.81
N TRP A 243 -24.71 16.00 31.96
CA TRP A 243 -24.07 14.77 31.53
C TRP A 243 -22.82 15.05 30.65
N LEU A 244 -22.98 15.89 29.64
CA LEU A 244 -21.85 16.30 28.77
C LEU A 244 -20.76 17.01 29.55
N THR A 245 -21.12 17.92 30.46
CA THR A 245 -20.17 18.61 31.33
C THR A 245 -19.37 17.59 32.18
N THR A 246 -20.04 16.60 32.75
CA THR A 246 -19.38 15.56 33.56
C THR A 246 -18.42 14.72 32.71
N MET A 247 -18.83 14.33 31.50
CA MET A 247 -18.00 13.56 30.58
C MET A 247 -16.77 14.34 30.12
N LEU A 248 -16.93 15.61 29.73
CA LEU A 248 -15.83 16.47 29.31
C LEU A 248 -14.82 16.72 30.46
N LEU A 249 -15.29 16.85 31.70
CA LEU A 249 -14.41 16.95 32.86
C LEU A 249 -13.63 15.65 33.13
N ARG A 250 -14.23 14.47 32.90
CA ARG A 250 -13.51 13.19 33.01
C ARG A 250 -12.40 13.09 31.93
N ILE A 251 -12.71 13.43 30.67
CA ILE A 251 -11.73 13.44 29.59
C ILE A 251 -10.59 14.42 29.91
N LYS A 252 -10.91 15.64 30.41
CA LYS A 252 -9.89 16.61 30.83
C LYS A 252 -8.90 16.03 31.85
N LYS A 253 -9.39 15.24 32.81
CA LYS A 253 -8.52 14.58 33.83
C LYS A 253 -7.55 13.60 33.19
N THR A 254 -7.92 12.89 32.12
CA THR A 254 -7.00 11.99 31.42
C THR A 254 -5.85 12.73 30.76
N ILE A 255 -6.07 13.97 30.26
CA ILE A 255 -5.03 14.82 29.71
C ILE A 255 -4.06 15.26 30.84
N GLN A 256 -4.54 15.44 32.06
CA GLN A 256 -3.72 15.86 33.21
C GLN A 256 -2.84 14.75 33.78
N GLY A 257 -2.99 13.50 33.29
CA GLY A 257 -2.25 12.37 33.84
C GLY A 257 -2.62 12.02 35.29
N GLU A 258 -3.72 12.52 35.80
CA GLU A 258 -4.29 12.07 37.06
C GLU A 258 -4.92 10.68 36.85
N GLU A 259 -4.12 9.63 36.96
CA GLU A 259 -4.63 8.28 37.20
C GLU A 259 -5.45 8.34 38.47
N GLU A 260 -6.77 8.16 38.36
CA GLU A 260 -7.56 7.77 39.54
C GLU A 260 -6.99 6.44 39.99
N ASP A 261 -6.25 6.50 41.09
CA ASP A 261 -5.85 5.35 41.89
C ASP A 261 -7.15 4.60 42.23
N LEU A 262 -7.45 3.54 41.47
CA LEU A 262 -8.55 2.64 41.72
C LEU A 262 -8.19 1.83 42.96
N ARG A 263 -8.43 2.41 44.15
CA ARG A 263 -8.51 1.71 45.43
C ARG A 263 -9.95 1.43 45.76
#